data_a8a3c24130fd9d74836b072b1f23afcb
#
_entry.id   a8a3c24130fd9d74836b072b1f23afcb
#
_cell.length_a   1.000
_cell.length_b   1.000
_cell.length_c   1.000
_cell.angle_alpha   90.00
_cell.angle_beta   90.00
_cell.angle_gamma   90.00
#
_symmetry.space_group_name_H-M   'P 1'
#
loop_
_entity.id
_entity.type
_entity.pdbx_description
1 polymer ?
#
loop_
_entity_poly.entity_id
_entity_poly.type
_entity_poly.pdbx_seq_one_letter_code
_entity_poly.pdbx_strand_id
1 'polypeptide(L)' 'MDNFGLVSIITPSYNSSSFIAETIESILSQTYLNWELLITDDCSTDRSVEIIERYIQRDSRIKLFRLEKNCGEIGRAHV' A
#
# COMPACT_ATOMS: atom_id res chain seq x y z
N MET A 1 -5.12 -26.74 -8.15
CA MET A 1 -4.86 -26.20 -8.44
C MET A 1 -4.59 -25.37 -8.19
N ASP A 2 -4.70 -25.26 -8.10
CA ASP A 2 -4.33 -24.40 -7.72
C ASP A 2 -3.29 -23.66 -8.09
N ASN A 3 -3.01 -23.54 -8.87
CA ASN A 3 -1.81 -22.94 -9.36
C ASN A 3 -2.12 -21.77 -10.25
N PHE A 4 -2.56 -20.74 -9.61
CA PHE A 4 -3.06 -19.58 -10.32
C PHE A 4 -1.99 -18.53 -10.53
N GLY A 5 -0.77 -18.78 -10.11
CA GLY A 5 0.26 -17.80 -10.25
C GLY A 5 0.10 -16.65 -9.25
N LEU A 6 0.89 -15.61 -9.45
CA LEU A 6 0.93 -14.49 -8.52
C LEU A 6 -0.22 -13.53 -8.74
N VAL A 7 -0.93 -13.22 -7.67
CA VAL A 7 -2.01 -12.22 -7.71
C VAL A 7 -1.47 -10.90 -7.19
N SER A 8 -1.55 -9.85 -8.00
CA SER A 8 -1.11 -8.52 -7.59
C SER A 8 -2.32 -7.72 -7.13
N ILE A 9 -2.29 -7.32 -5.88
CA ILE A 9 -3.37 -6.51 -5.29
C ILE A 9 -2.87 -5.09 -5.24
N ILE A 10 -3.55 -4.19 -5.95
CA ILE A 10 -3.13 -2.80 -6.02
C ILE A 10 -4.07 -1.96 -5.17
N THR A 11 -3.50 -1.25 -4.20
CA THR A 11 -4.28 -0.47 -3.25
C THR A 11 -3.78 0.96 -3.23
N PRO A 12 -4.60 1.93 -3.63
CA PRO A 12 -4.21 3.33 -3.48
C PRO A 12 -4.33 3.75 -2.02
N SER A 13 -3.49 4.67 -1.62
CA SER A 13 -3.48 5.15 -0.25
C SER A 13 -3.27 6.66 -0.24
N TYR A 14 -4.14 7.35 0.47
CA TYR A 14 -3.97 8.77 0.73
C TYR A 14 -4.59 9.07 2.08
N ASN A 15 -3.75 9.48 3.03
CA ASN A 15 -4.18 9.79 4.38
C ASN A 15 -5.10 8.69 4.94
N SER A 16 -4.61 7.47 4.86
CA SER A 16 -5.39 6.30 5.21
C SER A 16 -5.02 5.69 6.55
N SER A 17 -4.37 6.47 7.43
CA SER A 17 -3.84 5.93 8.68
C SER A 17 -4.93 5.32 9.56
N SER A 18 -6.17 5.77 9.41
CA SER A 18 -7.25 5.24 10.25
C SER A 18 -7.71 3.85 9.83
N PHE A 19 -7.38 3.40 8.62
CA PHE A 19 -7.88 2.10 8.16
C PHE A 19 -6.87 1.25 7.40
N ILE A 20 -5.70 1.79 7.09
CA ILE A 20 -4.76 1.03 6.25
C ILE A 20 -4.27 -0.23 6.96
N ALA A 21 -4.11 -0.17 8.27
CA ALA A 21 -3.69 -1.36 9.02
C ALA A 21 -4.73 -2.46 8.91
N GLU A 22 -5.99 -2.11 9.04
CA GLU A 22 -7.07 -3.09 8.93
C GLU A 22 -7.11 -3.70 7.54
N THR A 23 -6.92 -2.86 6.51
CA THR A 23 -6.89 -3.33 5.14
C THR A 23 -5.77 -4.34 4.93
N ILE A 24 -4.57 -4.03 5.41
CA ILE A 24 -3.43 -4.93 5.26
C ILE A 24 -3.67 -6.21 6.04
N GLU A 25 -4.21 -6.11 7.26
CA GLU A 25 -4.45 -7.29 8.07
C GLU A 25 -5.46 -8.24 7.41
N SER A 26 -6.46 -7.69 6.74
CA SER A 26 -7.42 -8.55 6.07
C SER A 26 -6.79 -9.30 4.90
N ILE A 27 -5.83 -8.68 4.21
CA ILE A 27 -5.13 -9.36 3.13
C ILE A 27 -4.21 -10.45 3.70
N LEU A 28 -3.55 -10.16 4.82
CA LEU A 28 -2.65 -11.13 5.44
C LEU A 28 -3.41 -12.34 5.96
N SER A 29 -4.68 -12.18 6.31
CA SER A 29 -5.44 -13.27 6.90
C SER A 29 -6.15 -14.15 5.87
N GLN A 30 -6.16 -13.76 4.60
CA GLN A 30 -6.81 -14.60 3.60
C GLN A 30 -5.95 -15.83 3.31
N THR A 31 -6.56 -16.86 2.74
CA THR A 31 -5.91 -18.17 2.66
C THR A 31 -4.98 -18.34 1.46
N TYR A 32 -5.20 -17.58 0.39
CA TYR A 32 -4.35 -17.71 -0.77
C TYR A 32 -2.99 -17.07 -0.47
N LEU A 33 -1.91 -17.78 -0.72
CA LEU A 33 -0.59 -17.32 -0.28
C LEU A 33 0.25 -16.70 -1.38
N ASN A 34 -0.09 -16.90 -2.63
CA ASN A 34 0.75 -16.42 -3.73
C ASN A 34 0.26 -15.07 -4.23
N TRP A 35 0.47 -14.04 -3.40
CA TRP A 35 0.02 -12.69 -3.73
C TRP A 35 1.12 -11.68 -3.41
N GLU A 36 1.00 -10.51 -4.02
CA GLU A 36 1.78 -9.35 -3.62
C GLU A 36 0.85 -8.17 -3.46
N LEU A 37 1.14 -7.33 -2.50
CA LEU A 37 0.34 -6.15 -2.23
C LEU A 37 1.15 -4.92 -2.61
N LEU A 38 0.66 -4.18 -3.59
CA LEU A 38 1.34 -2.99 -4.09
C LEU A 38 0.52 -1.78 -3.66
N ILE A 39 1.03 -1.04 -2.70
CA ILE A 39 0.35 0.14 -2.18
C ILE A 39 0.96 1.37 -2.82
N THR A 40 0.13 2.17 -3.47
CA THR A 40 0.59 3.43 -4.06
C THR A 40 0.12 4.56 -3.17
N ASP A 41 1.07 5.27 -2.56
CA ASP A 41 0.74 6.36 -1.66
C ASP A 41 0.86 7.69 -2.38
N ASP A 42 -0.20 8.47 -2.32
CA ASP A 42 -0.29 9.75 -3.01
C ASP A 42 0.02 10.88 -2.03
N CYS A 43 1.25 10.88 -1.53
CA CYS A 43 1.76 11.94 -0.66
C CYS A 43 0.94 12.14 0.60
N SER A 44 0.70 11.05 1.32
CA SER A 44 0.01 11.14 2.60
C SER A 44 0.75 12.04 3.56
N THR A 45 0.02 12.83 4.31
CA THR A 45 0.58 13.71 5.32
C THR A 45 0.37 13.19 6.73
N ASP A 46 -0.35 12.08 6.86
CA ASP A 46 -0.56 11.45 8.16
C ASP A 46 0.44 10.30 8.34
N ARG A 47 0.11 9.34 9.18
CA ARG A 47 1.02 8.24 9.50
C ARG A 47 0.87 7.04 8.57
N SER A 48 0.16 7.19 7.46
CA SER A 48 -0.10 6.07 6.56
C SER A 48 1.18 5.37 6.12
N VAL A 49 2.17 6.14 5.66
CA VAL A 49 3.41 5.54 5.16
C VAL A 49 4.14 4.82 6.29
N GLU A 50 4.17 5.40 7.47
CA GLU A 50 4.83 4.78 8.60
C GLU A 50 4.20 3.43 8.94
N ILE A 51 2.87 3.37 8.93
CA ILE A 51 2.15 2.15 9.22
C ILE A 51 2.45 1.10 8.15
N ILE A 52 2.41 1.50 6.88
CA ILE A 52 2.68 0.58 5.79
C ILE A 52 4.09 0.03 5.90
N GLU A 53 5.06 0.87 6.23
CA GLU A 53 6.44 0.42 6.32
C GLU A 53 6.65 -0.60 7.43
N ARG A 54 5.89 -0.50 8.50
CA ARG A 54 5.95 -1.52 9.55
C ARG A 54 5.50 -2.87 9.04
N TYR A 55 4.48 -2.90 8.20
CA TYR A 55 4.00 -4.15 7.62
C TYR A 55 4.98 -4.71 6.60
N ILE A 56 5.65 -3.83 5.86
CA ILE A 56 6.67 -4.29 4.90
C ILE A 56 7.77 -5.06 5.63
N GLN A 57 8.13 -4.62 6.82
CA GLN A 57 9.15 -5.31 7.59
C GLN A 57 8.70 -6.69 8.05
N ARG A 58 7.40 -6.88 8.18
CA ARG A 58 6.85 -8.15 8.61
C ARG A 58 6.62 -9.12 7.47
N ASP A 59 6.36 -8.61 6.26
CA ASP A 59 6.02 -9.46 5.14
C ASP A 59 6.52 -8.82 3.84
N SER A 60 7.46 -9.49 3.20
CA SER A 60 8.10 -8.94 2.01
C SER A 60 7.17 -8.91 0.79
N ARG A 61 5.99 -9.49 0.88
CA ARG A 61 5.03 -9.43 -0.22
C ARG A 61 4.34 -8.08 -0.30
N ILE A 62 4.54 -7.23 0.71
CA ILE A 62 3.95 -5.89 0.75
C ILE A 62 4.98 -4.90 0.24
N LYS A 63 4.59 -4.06 -0.72
CA LYS A 63 5.47 -3.08 -1.33
C LYS A 63 4.79 -1.73 -1.37
N LEU A 64 5.59 -0.68 -1.24
CA LEU A 64 5.07 0.68 -1.21
C LEU A 64 5.71 1.49 -2.34
N PHE A 65 4.88 2.17 -3.09
CA PHE A 65 5.32 3.09 -4.13
C PHE A 65 4.76 4.46 -3.79
N ARG A 66 5.64 5.43 -3.60
CA ARG A 66 5.24 6.78 -3.21
C ARG A 66 5.23 7.68 -4.44
N LEU A 67 4.11 8.36 -4.63
CA LEU A 67 3.93 9.23 -5.79
C LEU A 67 4.33 10.65 -5.41
N GLU A 68 5.57 10.95 -5.58
CA GLU A 68 6.10 12.23 -5.11
C GLU A 68 5.63 13.42 -5.92
N LYS A 69 5.23 13.19 -7.15
CA LYS A 69 4.82 14.29 -7.99
C LYS A 69 3.62 15.04 -7.46
N ASN A 70 2.79 14.37 -6.70
CA ASN A 70 1.59 15.02 -6.23
C ASN A 70 1.76 15.74 -4.94
N CYS A 71 2.94 15.73 -4.44
CA CYS A 71 3.19 16.36 -3.17
C CYS A 71 3.36 17.84 -3.27
N GLY A 72 3.27 18.31 -4.24
CA GLY A 72 3.53 19.68 -4.27
C GLY A 72 2.52 20.59 -4.79
N GLU A 73 2.71 19.95 -4.85
CA GLU A 73 2.28 20.79 -5.27
C GLU A 73 1.63 21.17 -5.65
N ILE A 74 1.50 20.86 -5.52
CA ILE A 74 0.96 21.17 -5.84
C ILE A 74 0.73 21.71 -6.44
N GLY A 75 0.87 21.54 -6.48
CA GLY A 75 0.61 22.02 -6.98
C GLY A 75 0.77 22.19 -7.66
N ARG A 76 1.01 22.23 -7.42
CA ARG A 76 1.28 22.45 -7.92
C ARG A 76 1.03 22.45 -8.91
N ALA A 77 0.78 22.34 -9.04
CA ALA A 77 0.45 22.43 -9.82
C ALA A 77 0.54 22.36 -10.74
N HIS A 78 0.80 22.24 -10.92
CA HIS A 78 0.98 22.30 -11.70
C HIS A 78 1.02 22.23 -12.43
N VAL A 79 1.04 22.01 -12.31
CA VAL A 79 1.17 22.02 -12.88
C VAL A 79 1.24 22.01 -13.20
#